data_2348e05a9f789396e6e73ec24077bdb6
#
_entry.id   2348e05a9f789396e6e73ec24077bdb6
#
_cell.length_a   1.000
_cell.length_b   1.000
_cell.length_c   1.000
_cell.angle_alpha   90.00
_cell.angle_beta   90.00
_cell.angle_gamma   90.00
#
_symmetry.space_group_name_H-M   'P 1'
#
loop_
_entity.id
_entity.type
_entity.pdbx_description
1 polymer ?
#
loop_
_entity_poly.entity_id
_entity_poly.type
_entity_poly.pdbx_seq_one_letter_code
_entity_poly.pdbx_strand_id
1 'polypeptide(L)'
;MNIDTYLKNTNTLLNEFCNKSLISDGLLNEYQTNIVASQISQAYLFIDHEINKYETHLSKNNIKCLRVDDNLYSRDSLYLSPLKEIFNMVERELSLYIKGCYLHGSLSSKDYIKGWSDVDLFIILNKSFVTDFRVLIKVRVVIQKANQLMKLIDPFQH
;
A
#
# COMPACT_ATOMS: atom_id res chain seq x y z
N MET A 1 24.80 -4.91 11.84
CA MET A 1 24.38 -3.49 12.06
C MET A 1 23.14 -3.54 12.92
N ASN A 2 23.07 -2.75 14.02
CA ASN A 2 21.90 -2.75 14.91
C ASN A 2 20.76 -2.00 14.23
N ILE A 3 19.52 -2.52 14.34
CA ILE A 3 18.31 -1.92 13.77
C ILE A 3 18.10 -0.47 14.21
N ASP A 4 18.38 -0.17 15.48
CA ASP A 4 18.22 1.17 16.03
C ASP A 4 19.15 2.19 15.36
N THR A 5 20.39 1.77 15.09
CA THR A 5 21.36 2.61 14.37
C THR A 5 20.91 2.85 12.93
N TYR A 6 20.36 1.83 12.28
CA TYR A 6 19.88 1.93 10.92
C TYR A 6 18.65 2.86 10.82
N LEU A 7 17.66 2.67 11.70
CA LEU A 7 16.46 3.51 11.75
C LEU A 7 16.81 4.97 12.08
N LYS A 8 17.75 5.19 13.00
CA LYS A 8 18.24 6.53 13.34
C LYS A 8 18.88 7.22 12.13
N ASN A 9 19.74 6.52 11.41
CA ASN A 9 20.40 7.07 10.22
C ASN A 9 19.39 7.36 9.10
N THR A 10 18.45 6.45 8.87
CA THR A 10 17.37 6.64 7.89
C THR A 10 16.50 7.84 8.23
N ASN A 11 16.12 8.01 9.50
CA ASN A 11 15.35 9.15 9.96
C ASN A 11 16.11 10.47 9.80
N THR A 12 17.41 10.47 10.08
CA THR A 12 18.28 11.67 9.87
C THR A 12 18.29 12.04 8.38
N LEU A 13 18.49 11.08 7.49
CA LEU A 13 18.50 11.32 6.04
C LEU A 13 17.14 11.82 5.52
N LEU A 14 16.04 11.25 6.01
CA LEU A 14 14.70 11.71 5.66
C LEU A 14 14.44 13.14 6.13
N ASN A 15 14.86 13.49 7.35
CA ASN A 15 14.73 14.85 7.88
C ASN A 15 15.58 15.85 7.09
N GLU A 16 16.82 15.50 6.73
CA GLU A 16 17.66 16.34 5.87
C GLU A 16 17.04 16.52 4.49
N PHE A 17 16.46 15.46 3.92
CA PHE A 17 15.76 15.51 2.65
C PHE A 17 14.55 16.42 2.70
N CYS A 18 13.69 16.27 3.72
CA CYS A 18 12.52 17.12 3.92
C CYS A 18 12.91 18.59 4.11
N ASN A 19 13.93 18.86 4.92
CA ASN A 19 14.40 20.23 5.16
C ASN A 19 14.97 20.88 3.89
N LYS A 20 15.74 20.14 3.10
CA LYS A 20 16.27 20.62 1.81
C LYS A 20 15.16 20.85 0.78
N SER A 21 14.14 19.99 0.74
CA SER A 21 13.01 20.15 -0.17
C SER A 21 12.15 21.37 0.17
N LEU A 22 12.05 21.74 1.43
CA LEU A 22 11.35 22.95 1.87
C LEU A 22 12.12 24.25 1.55
N ILE A 23 13.46 24.18 1.46
CA ILE A 23 14.31 25.35 1.23
C ILE A 23 14.55 25.60 -0.27
N SER A 24 14.45 24.57 -1.13
CA SER A 24 14.85 24.63 -2.54
C SER A 24 13.71 24.70 -3.53
N ASP A 25 12.63 25.43 -3.27
CA ASP A 25 11.51 25.66 -4.22
C ASP A 25 11.12 24.46 -5.12
N GLY A 26 11.20 23.25 -4.58
CA GLY A 26 10.52 22.10 -5.15
C GLY A 26 11.27 21.23 -6.16
N LEU A 27 12.50 21.54 -6.53
CA LEU A 27 13.27 20.69 -7.44
C LEU A 27 14.35 19.90 -6.70
N LEU A 28 13.93 18.77 -6.12
CA LEU A 28 14.88 17.73 -5.75
C LEU A 28 15.53 17.19 -7.03
N ASN A 29 16.84 17.25 -7.09
CA ASN A 29 17.52 16.64 -8.21
C ASN A 29 17.33 15.12 -8.16
N GLU A 30 17.36 14.49 -9.32
CA GLU A 30 17.19 13.05 -9.50
C GLU A 30 18.12 12.22 -8.61
N TYR A 31 19.31 12.72 -8.34
CA TYR A 31 20.30 12.09 -7.47
C TYR A 31 19.83 11.98 -6.01
N GLN A 32 19.25 13.04 -5.46
CA GLN A 32 18.75 13.04 -4.07
C GLN A 32 17.54 12.12 -3.91
N THR A 33 16.66 12.10 -4.92
CA THR A 33 15.50 11.19 -4.96
C THR A 33 15.94 9.73 -4.99
N ASN A 34 16.96 9.42 -5.78
CA ASN A 34 17.49 8.06 -5.89
C ASN A 34 18.17 7.58 -4.59
N ILE A 35 18.87 8.46 -3.87
CA ILE A 35 19.47 8.12 -2.57
C ILE A 35 18.37 7.77 -1.56
N VAL A 36 17.34 8.60 -1.45
CA VAL A 36 16.22 8.35 -0.52
C VAL A 36 15.47 7.08 -0.89
N ALA A 37 15.16 6.86 -2.16
CA ALA A 37 14.52 5.65 -2.64
C ALA A 37 15.36 4.39 -2.32
N SER A 38 16.69 4.45 -2.50
CA SER A 38 17.60 3.37 -2.15
C SER A 38 17.61 3.08 -0.64
N GLN A 39 17.64 4.11 0.20
CA GLN A 39 17.62 3.95 1.66
C GLN A 39 16.29 3.36 2.16
N ILE A 40 15.17 3.81 1.62
CA ILE A 40 13.85 3.23 1.94
C ILE A 40 13.81 1.76 1.53
N SER A 41 14.29 1.43 0.33
CA SER A 41 14.35 0.05 -0.15
C SER A 41 15.21 -0.85 0.75
N GLN A 42 16.37 -0.36 1.20
CA GLN A 42 17.24 -1.09 2.12
C GLN A 42 16.60 -1.27 3.49
N ALA A 43 15.84 -0.27 3.98
CA ALA A 43 15.09 -0.38 5.22
C ALA A 43 14.04 -1.50 5.14
N TYR A 44 13.30 -1.58 4.04
CA TYR A 44 12.34 -2.65 3.81
C TYR A 44 13.00 -4.03 3.78
N LEU A 45 14.10 -4.19 3.07
CA LEU A 45 14.84 -5.45 3.02
C LEU A 45 15.35 -5.88 4.41
N PHE A 46 15.79 -4.92 5.20
CA PHE A 46 16.27 -5.18 6.55
C PHE A 46 15.11 -5.61 7.49
N ILE A 47 13.99 -4.88 7.46
CA ILE A 47 12.80 -5.20 8.25
C ILE A 47 12.27 -6.59 7.87
N ASP A 48 12.19 -6.89 6.58
CA ASP A 48 11.77 -8.19 6.08
C ASP A 48 12.71 -9.32 6.55
N HIS A 49 14.02 -9.09 6.54
CA HIS A 49 14.99 -10.04 7.08
C HIS A 49 14.79 -10.28 8.59
N GLU A 50 14.54 -9.23 9.37
CA GLU A 50 14.28 -9.37 10.80
C GLU A 50 12.94 -10.07 11.06
N ILE A 51 11.87 -9.73 10.34
CA ILE A 51 10.57 -10.40 10.45
C ILE A 51 10.71 -11.90 10.14
N ASN A 52 11.42 -12.26 9.09
CA ASN A 52 11.63 -13.68 8.71
C ASN A 52 12.35 -14.48 9.80
N LYS A 53 13.15 -13.86 10.65
CA LYS A 53 13.75 -14.53 11.82
C LYS A 53 12.71 -14.93 12.87
N TYR A 54 11.64 -14.15 12.99
CA TYR A 54 10.56 -14.38 13.95
C TYR A 54 9.44 -15.24 13.39
N GLU A 55 9.22 -15.22 12.07
CA GLU A 55 8.16 -16.02 11.41
C GLU A 55 8.35 -17.53 11.58
N THR A 56 9.56 -18.01 11.85
CA THR A 56 9.83 -19.41 12.15
C THR A 56 9.14 -19.89 13.45
N HIS A 57 8.74 -18.96 14.32
CA HIS A 57 8.05 -19.23 15.59
C HIS A 57 6.57 -18.89 15.59
N LEU A 58 6.11 -18.10 14.63
CA LEU A 58 4.69 -17.84 14.45
C LEU A 58 4.08 -19.07 13.77
N SER A 59 3.37 -19.87 14.56
CA SER A 59 2.51 -20.91 14.01
C SER A 59 1.73 -20.30 12.84
N LYS A 60 1.62 -21.02 11.74
CA LYS A 60 0.76 -20.68 10.59
C LYS A 60 -0.69 -20.67 11.07
N ASN A 61 -1.04 -19.70 11.89
CA ASN A 61 -2.42 -19.45 12.23
C ASN A 61 -3.11 -19.10 10.94
N ASN A 62 -4.03 -19.95 10.55
CA ASN A 62 -4.83 -19.85 9.35
C ASN A 62 -5.46 -18.46 9.27
N ILE A 63 -4.77 -17.52 8.62
CA ILE A 63 -5.40 -16.28 8.19
C ILE A 63 -6.41 -16.74 7.14
N LYS A 64 -7.68 -16.81 7.52
CA LYS A 64 -8.77 -17.02 6.60
C LYS A 64 -8.80 -15.78 5.69
N CYS A 65 -8.19 -15.90 4.52
CA CYS A 65 -8.49 -14.97 3.44
C CYS A 65 -9.95 -15.21 3.03
N LEU A 66 -10.84 -14.37 3.53
CA LEU A 66 -12.19 -14.30 3.00
C LEU A 66 -12.03 -13.68 1.60
N ARG A 67 -12.28 -14.45 0.56
CA ARG A 67 -12.50 -13.86 -0.76
C ARG A 67 -13.70 -12.91 -0.61
N VAL A 68 -13.59 -11.72 -1.19
CA VAL A 68 -14.74 -10.81 -1.28
C VAL A 68 -15.81 -11.58 -2.06
N ASP A 69 -16.79 -12.08 -1.32
CA ASP A 69 -17.84 -12.91 -1.84
C ASP A 69 -18.77 -12.05 -2.72
N ASP A 70 -19.21 -12.57 -3.85
CA ASP A 70 -20.21 -11.92 -4.71
C ASP A 70 -21.47 -11.51 -3.93
N ASN A 71 -21.76 -12.18 -2.82
CA ASN A 71 -22.83 -11.83 -1.90
C ASN A 71 -22.64 -10.46 -1.19
N LEU A 72 -21.41 -9.95 -1.03
CA LEU A 72 -21.18 -8.61 -0.53
C LEU A 72 -21.78 -7.56 -1.50
N TYR A 73 -21.65 -7.82 -2.78
CA TYR A 73 -22.14 -6.93 -3.84
C TYR A 73 -23.65 -7.04 -4.09
N SER A 74 -24.30 -8.12 -3.67
CA SER A 74 -25.73 -8.33 -3.94
C SER A 74 -26.64 -7.39 -3.14
N ARG A 75 -26.25 -7.00 -1.93
CA ARG A 75 -27.05 -6.11 -1.07
C ARG A 75 -27.07 -4.65 -1.50
N ASP A 76 -25.93 -4.16 -1.98
CA ASP A 76 -25.72 -2.76 -2.35
C ASP A 76 -24.93 -2.65 -3.67
N SER A 77 -25.37 -3.42 -4.68
CA SER A 77 -24.63 -3.59 -5.94
C SER A 77 -24.31 -2.28 -6.66
N LEU A 78 -25.20 -1.29 -6.60
CA LEU A 78 -24.94 0.03 -7.19
C LEU A 78 -23.90 0.83 -6.40
N TYR A 79 -24.01 0.81 -5.07
CA TYR A 79 -23.10 1.54 -4.20
C TYR A 79 -21.69 0.94 -4.20
N LEU A 80 -21.58 -0.38 -4.23
CA LEU A 80 -20.32 -1.11 -4.21
C LEU A 80 -19.73 -1.41 -5.61
N SER A 81 -20.42 -1.00 -6.68
CA SER A 81 -19.91 -1.21 -8.06
C SER A 81 -18.53 -0.61 -8.30
N PRO A 82 -18.16 0.58 -7.78
CA PRO A 82 -16.80 1.11 -7.93
C PRO A 82 -15.74 0.22 -7.26
N LEU A 83 -16.07 -0.41 -6.14
CA LEU A 83 -15.16 -1.34 -5.46
C LEU A 83 -14.83 -2.56 -6.34
N LYS A 84 -15.83 -3.11 -7.02
CA LYS A 84 -15.62 -4.20 -7.99
C LYS A 84 -14.72 -3.76 -9.14
N GLU A 85 -14.91 -2.56 -9.63
CA GLU A 85 -14.06 -1.97 -10.69
C GLU A 85 -12.63 -1.78 -10.22
N ILE A 86 -12.41 -1.33 -8.97
CA ILE A 86 -11.08 -1.20 -8.35
C ILE A 86 -10.39 -2.57 -8.30
N PHE A 87 -11.04 -3.61 -7.81
CA PHE A 87 -10.46 -4.95 -7.75
C PHE A 87 -10.09 -5.49 -9.14
N ASN A 88 -10.99 -5.35 -10.12
CA ASN A 88 -10.73 -5.75 -11.51
C ASN A 88 -9.54 -4.98 -12.11
N MET A 89 -9.44 -3.68 -11.82
CA MET A 89 -8.33 -2.85 -12.28
C MET A 89 -7.01 -3.28 -11.63
N VAL A 90 -7.00 -3.49 -10.31
CA VAL A 90 -5.82 -3.95 -9.57
C VAL A 90 -5.36 -5.31 -10.09
N GLU A 91 -6.27 -6.26 -10.29
CA GLU A 91 -5.96 -7.57 -10.83
C GLU A 91 -5.37 -7.46 -12.23
N ARG A 92 -6.01 -6.73 -13.13
CA ARG A 92 -5.55 -6.55 -14.51
C ARG A 92 -4.17 -5.89 -14.59
N GLU A 93 -3.95 -4.82 -13.81
CA GLU A 93 -2.76 -3.98 -13.92
C GLU A 93 -1.59 -4.46 -13.06
N LEU A 94 -1.86 -5.10 -11.93
CA LEU A 94 -0.86 -5.38 -10.90
C LEU A 94 -0.69 -6.87 -10.56
N SER A 95 -1.45 -7.80 -11.13
CA SER A 95 -1.41 -9.22 -10.77
C SER A 95 -0.01 -9.84 -10.73
N LEU A 96 0.87 -9.43 -11.64
CA LEU A 96 2.27 -9.92 -11.69
C LEU A 96 3.15 -9.37 -10.55
N TYR A 97 2.77 -8.23 -9.97
CA TYR A 97 3.61 -7.48 -9.03
C TYR A 97 3.16 -7.60 -7.58
N ILE A 98 1.95 -8.10 -7.35
CA ILE A 98 1.34 -8.18 -6.02
C ILE A 98 1.13 -9.63 -5.59
N LYS A 99 1.18 -9.85 -4.27
CA LYS A 99 0.72 -11.11 -3.65
C LYS A 99 -0.80 -11.12 -3.45
N GLY A 100 -1.40 -9.95 -3.35
CA GLY A 100 -2.84 -9.80 -3.18
C GLY A 100 -3.28 -8.38 -2.94
N CYS A 101 -4.58 -8.18 -3.06
CA CYS A 101 -5.30 -6.98 -2.69
C CYS A 101 -6.43 -7.37 -1.74
N TYR A 102 -6.53 -6.70 -0.60
CA TYR A 102 -7.43 -7.06 0.47
C TYR A 102 -8.27 -5.87 0.89
N LEU A 103 -9.55 -6.10 1.06
CA LEU A 103 -10.44 -5.14 1.69
C LEU A 103 -10.31 -5.26 3.20
N HIS A 104 -10.23 -4.13 3.90
CA HIS A 104 -10.16 -4.04 5.35
C HIS A 104 -11.30 -3.16 5.89
N GLY A 105 -11.39 -3.01 7.22
CA GLY A 105 -12.32 -2.12 7.87
C GLY A 105 -13.79 -2.56 7.81
N SER A 106 -14.67 -1.60 7.95
CA SER A 106 -16.13 -1.83 8.07
C SER A 106 -16.74 -2.48 6.83
N LEU A 107 -16.21 -2.21 5.65
CA LEU A 107 -16.65 -2.85 4.42
C LEU A 107 -16.33 -4.35 4.40
N SER A 108 -15.18 -4.76 4.95
CA SER A 108 -14.83 -6.18 5.03
C SER A 108 -15.64 -6.93 6.09
N SER A 109 -15.95 -6.29 7.21
CA SER A 109 -16.78 -6.87 8.29
C SER A 109 -18.30 -6.79 8.01
N LYS A 110 -18.71 -6.06 6.97
CA LYS A 110 -20.11 -5.86 6.54
C LYS A 110 -20.94 -5.02 7.52
N ASP A 111 -20.31 -4.23 8.35
CA ASP A 111 -20.94 -3.29 9.29
C ASP A 111 -20.76 -1.81 8.87
N TYR A 112 -20.49 -1.60 7.59
CA TYR A 112 -20.33 -0.27 7.01
C TYR A 112 -21.63 0.54 6.98
N ILE A 113 -21.48 1.85 7.09
CA ILE A 113 -22.56 2.82 6.92
C ILE A 113 -22.41 3.45 5.54
N LYS A 114 -23.43 3.27 4.69
CA LYS A 114 -23.47 3.75 3.33
C LYS A 114 -23.31 5.27 3.25
N GLY A 115 -22.35 5.73 2.46
CA GLY A 115 -22.04 7.15 2.29
C GLY A 115 -21.29 7.78 3.47
N TRP A 116 -20.84 6.97 4.44
CA TRP A 116 -20.09 7.43 5.61
C TRP A 116 -18.81 6.62 5.88
N SER A 117 -18.85 5.32 5.64
CA SER A 117 -17.70 4.45 5.85
C SER A 117 -16.69 4.59 4.71
N ASP A 118 -15.43 4.73 5.05
CA ASP A 118 -14.31 4.75 4.13
C ASP A 118 -14.00 3.36 3.53
N VAL A 119 -13.18 3.37 2.49
CA VAL A 119 -12.75 2.17 1.78
C VAL A 119 -11.27 1.93 2.04
N ASP A 120 -10.99 0.98 2.92
CA ASP A 120 -9.64 0.58 3.26
C ASP A 120 -9.17 -0.59 2.39
N LEU A 121 -8.13 -0.37 1.58
CA LEU A 121 -7.51 -1.39 0.75
C LEU A 121 -6.04 -1.60 1.11
N PHE A 122 -5.65 -2.87 1.27
CA PHE A 122 -4.26 -3.29 1.39
C PHE A 122 -3.79 -3.97 0.10
N ILE A 123 -2.75 -3.42 -0.52
CA ILE A 123 -2.07 -4.04 -1.65
C ILE A 123 -0.72 -4.55 -1.17
N ILE A 124 -0.53 -5.87 -1.18
CA ILE A 124 0.71 -6.51 -0.76
C ILE A 124 1.56 -6.78 -1.98
N LEU A 125 2.69 -6.07 -2.08
CA LEU A 125 3.64 -6.25 -3.16
C LEU A 125 4.39 -7.57 -3.05
N ASN A 126 4.75 -8.13 -4.20
CA ASN A 126 5.67 -9.23 -4.26
C ASN A 126 7.09 -8.73 -3.91
N LYS A 127 7.75 -9.41 -2.99
CA LYS A 127 9.07 -9.03 -2.45
C LYS A 127 10.10 -8.69 -3.54
N SER A 128 10.09 -9.42 -4.64
CA SER A 128 11.00 -9.20 -5.76
C SER A 128 10.85 -7.84 -6.46
N PHE A 129 9.74 -7.14 -6.23
CA PHE A 129 9.44 -5.85 -6.88
C PHE A 129 9.47 -4.65 -5.95
N VAL A 130 9.68 -4.86 -4.65
CA VAL A 130 9.67 -3.75 -3.66
C VAL A 130 10.77 -2.72 -3.93
N THR A 131 11.87 -3.13 -4.56
CA THR A 131 12.99 -2.27 -4.92
C THR A 131 12.96 -1.80 -6.38
N ASP A 132 12.00 -2.27 -7.19
CA ASP A 132 11.86 -1.84 -8.58
C ASP A 132 11.03 -0.56 -8.66
N PHE A 133 11.72 0.55 -8.87
CA PHE A 133 11.10 1.88 -8.96
C PHE A 133 10.03 1.98 -10.06
N ARG A 134 10.19 1.28 -11.19
CA ARG A 134 9.21 1.29 -12.28
C ARG A 134 7.91 0.61 -11.84
N VAL A 135 8.03 -0.48 -11.07
CA VAL A 135 6.86 -1.16 -10.50
C VAL A 135 6.19 -0.27 -9.47
N LEU A 136 6.95 0.40 -8.59
CA LEU A 136 6.40 1.30 -7.59
C LEU A 136 5.64 2.47 -8.23
N ILE A 137 6.17 3.05 -9.32
CA ILE A 137 5.45 4.08 -10.10
C ILE A 137 4.13 3.50 -10.66
N LYS A 138 4.17 2.31 -11.24
CA LYS A 138 2.97 1.67 -11.80
C LYS A 138 1.92 1.45 -10.72
N VAL A 139 2.33 0.92 -9.56
CA VAL A 139 1.45 0.73 -8.39
C VAL A 139 0.84 2.06 -7.96
N ARG A 140 1.65 3.12 -7.86
CA ARG A 140 1.17 4.47 -7.51
C ARG A 140 0.10 4.97 -8.48
N VAL A 141 0.31 4.81 -9.78
CA VAL A 141 -0.67 5.21 -10.81
C VAL A 141 -1.99 4.46 -10.64
N VAL A 142 -1.93 3.15 -10.37
CA VAL A 142 -3.14 2.34 -10.15
C VAL A 142 -3.85 2.77 -8.87
N ILE A 143 -3.11 3.04 -7.78
CA ILE A 143 -3.69 3.56 -6.53
C ILE A 143 -4.36 4.91 -6.77
N GLN A 144 -3.75 5.82 -7.52
CA GLN A 144 -4.36 7.12 -7.84
C GLN A 144 -5.68 6.97 -8.61
N LYS A 145 -5.76 6.02 -9.55
CA LYS A 145 -7.01 5.70 -10.26
C LYS A 145 -8.04 5.07 -9.31
N ALA A 146 -7.61 4.16 -8.44
CA ALA A 146 -8.47 3.57 -7.42
C ALA A 146 -9.06 4.64 -6.50
N ASN A 147 -8.27 5.59 -6.02
CA ASN A 147 -8.73 6.69 -5.19
C ASN A 147 -9.81 7.55 -5.88
N GLN A 148 -9.72 7.74 -7.19
CA GLN A 148 -10.77 8.43 -7.94
C GLN A 148 -12.09 7.67 -7.94
N LEU A 149 -12.04 6.33 -8.05
CA LEU A 149 -13.23 5.48 -7.97
C LEU A 149 -13.77 5.39 -6.53
N MET A 150 -12.88 5.36 -5.52
CA MET A 150 -13.28 5.35 -4.10
C MET A 150 -14.12 6.57 -3.73
N LYS A 151 -13.84 7.74 -4.30
CA LYS A 151 -14.63 8.97 -4.08
C LYS A 151 -16.11 8.85 -4.50
N LEU A 152 -16.45 7.86 -5.32
CA LEU A 152 -17.84 7.56 -5.67
C LEU A 152 -18.57 6.81 -4.55
N ILE A 153 -17.81 6.10 -3.70
CA ILE A 153 -18.35 5.37 -2.54
C ILE A 153 -18.29 6.26 -1.31
N ASP A 154 -17.16 6.92 -1.10
CA ASP A 154 -16.89 7.82 0.01
C ASP A 154 -16.50 9.21 -0.52
N PRO A 155 -17.46 10.15 -0.60
CA PRO A 155 -17.19 11.51 -1.08
C PRO A 155 -16.36 12.35 -0.10
N PHE A 156 -16.19 11.90 1.16
CA PHE A 156 -15.43 12.60 2.20
C PHE A 156 -14.00 12.10 2.36
N GLN A 157 -13.58 11.13 1.55
CA GLN A 157 -12.21 10.64 1.56
C GLN A 157 -11.22 11.75 1.14
N HIS A 158 -10.39 12.17 2.08
CA HIS A 158 -9.38 13.22 1.93
C HIS A 158 -8.04 12.69 1.44
#